data_9b21d3471b22fee08bba1a300fbfecc4
#
_entry.id   9b21d3471b22fee08bba1a300fbfecc4
#
_cell.length_a   1.000
_cell.length_b   1.000
_cell.length_c   1.000
_cell.angle_alpha   90.00
_cell.angle_beta   90.00
_cell.angle_gamma   90.00
#
_symmetry.space_group_name_H-M   'P 1'
#
loop_
_entity.id
_entity.type
_entity.pdbx_description
1 polymer ?
#
loop_
_entity_poly.entity_id
_entity_poly.type
_entity_poly.pdbx_seq_one_letter_code
_entity_poly.pdbx_strand_id
1 'polypeptide(L)'
;MSKIKLVMLLIAISSGLLACGKGDSSGSTSSSSAEPSGKMVEFVTTQDGKPFKIDPALFDTPAAKEFLATGKNPYIGNAEAIAKGKKVFQLYSCTQCHGPEAKGQVGPGLVGPDYRYPKDISNKGMFETVWHGTNGGMGAKGIGLMDPSDPKNGITPDELLKIIAWVRSMSNVTGNE
;
A
#
# COMPACT_ATOMS: atom_id res chain seq x y z
N MET A 1 -31.01 25.31 34.67
CA MET A 1 -30.76 25.20 36.13
C MET A 1 -30.80 23.73 36.50
N SER A 2 -29.72 23.08 36.79
CA SER A 2 -29.57 21.94 37.71
C SER A 2 -28.15 21.39 37.58
N LYS A 3 -27.30 21.77 38.40
CA LYS A 3 -26.55 21.15 39.55
C LYS A 3 -25.52 20.11 39.12
N ILE A 4 -24.32 20.62 39.04
CA ILE A 4 -23.02 19.97 39.19
C ILE A 4 -23.00 19.09 40.44
N LYS A 5 -22.59 17.86 40.34
CA LYS A 5 -22.08 17.08 41.48
C LYS A 5 -20.63 16.68 41.24
N LEU A 6 -19.79 17.46 41.89
CA LEU A 6 -18.39 17.20 42.18
C LEU A 6 -18.32 16.07 43.21
N VAL A 7 -17.65 14.95 42.86
CA VAL A 7 -17.24 13.95 43.85
C VAL A 7 -15.72 13.88 43.83
N MET A 8 -15.13 14.53 44.85
CA MET A 8 -13.77 14.28 45.27
C MET A 8 -13.69 12.92 45.98
N LEU A 9 -12.75 12.08 45.60
CA LEU A 9 -12.32 10.98 46.46
C LEU A 9 -10.78 11.00 46.54
N LEU A 10 -10.32 11.48 47.69
CA LEU A 10 -8.96 11.33 48.24
C LEU A 10 -8.82 9.91 48.76
N ILE A 11 -7.66 9.29 48.67
CA ILE A 11 -7.09 8.25 49.57
C ILE A 11 -5.77 7.83 48.89
N ALA A 12 -4.74 8.08 49.45
CA ALA A 12 -3.89 7.68 50.57
C ALA A 12 -2.63 6.97 50.07
N ILE A 13 -1.56 7.58 50.46
CA ILE A 13 -0.16 7.18 50.33
C ILE A 13 0.08 5.97 51.25
N SER A 14 0.74 4.93 50.76
CA SER A 14 1.44 3.99 51.63
C SER A 14 2.84 3.75 51.08
N SER A 15 3.79 4.24 51.87
CA SER A 15 5.23 4.00 51.76
C SER A 15 5.58 2.55 52.10
N GLY A 16 6.38 1.90 51.29
CA GLY A 16 7.04 0.64 51.63
C GLY A 16 8.45 0.63 51.07
N LEU A 17 9.42 0.59 52.02
CA LEU A 17 10.86 0.66 51.82
C LEU A 17 11.47 -0.70 51.46
N LEU A 18 12.56 -0.63 50.74
CA LEU A 18 13.77 -1.47 50.64
C LEU A 18 13.68 -2.94 50.25
N ALA A 19 14.38 -3.26 49.15
CA ALA A 19 15.46 -4.26 49.19
C ALA A 19 16.38 -4.06 47.98
N CYS A 20 17.65 -3.89 48.32
CA CYS A 20 18.81 -3.86 47.43
C CYS A 20 19.06 -5.28 46.89
N GLY A 21 19.24 -5.40 45.56
CA GLY A 21 19.69 -6.63 44.90
C GLY A 21 20.53 -6.24 43.69
N LYS A 22 21.88 -6.31 43.87
CA LYS A 22 22.85 -6.24 42.80
C LYS A 22 22.71 -7.47 41.88
N GLY A 23 22.63 -7.26 40.59
CA GLY A 23 22.73 -8.30 39.58
C GLY A 23 23.02 -7.68 38.24
N ASP A 24 24.33 -7.59 37.92
CA ASP A 24 24.80 -7.29 36.58
C ASP A 24 24.31 -8.36 35.61
N SER A 25 23.69 -7.93 34.53
CA SER A 25 23.71 -8.65 33.25
C SER A 25 23.33 -7.68 32.15
N SER A 26 24.33 -7.18 31.47
CA SER A 26 24.24 -6.59 30.13
C SER A 26 23.56 -7.55 29.18
N GLY A 27 22.29 -7.29 28.87
CA GLY A 27 21.56 -7.89 27.78
C GLY A 27 21.26 -6.80 26.76
N SER A 28 22.23 -6.49 25.92
CA SER A 28 22.06 -5.67 24.74
C SER A 28 21.20 -6.46 23.76
N THR A 29 19.88 -6.27 23.80
CA THR A 29 19.01 -6.71 22.72
C THR A 29 19.19 -5.75 21.55
N SER A 30 20.20 -6.04 20.74
CA SER A 30 20.26 -5.54 19.37
C SER A 30 19.02 -6.09 18.64
N SER A 31 18.04 -5.23 18.40
CA SER A 31 17.01 -5.49 17.41
C SER A 31 17.70 -5.56 16.04
N SER A 32 18.12 -6.76 15.68
CA SER A 32 18.52 -7.10 14.33
C SER A 32 17.32 -6.84 13.42
N SER A 33 17.31 -5.70 12.77
CA SER A 33 16.53 -5.52 11.56
C SER A 33 17.12 -6.48 10.53
N ALA A 34 16.58 -7.69 10.46
CA ALA A 34 16.86 -8.61 9.38
C ALA A 34 16.43 -7.93 8.09
N GLU A 35 17.37 -7.39 7.33
CA GLU A 35 17.15 -7.11 5.92
C GLU A 35 16.75 -8.43 5.26
N PRO A 36 15.62 -8.48 4.51
CA PRO A 36 15.26 -9.65 3.77
C PRO A 36 16.29 -9.84 2.64
N SER A 37 17.23 -10.71 2.84
CA SER A 37 18.12 -11.26 1.80
C SER A 37 17.33 -12.19 0.88
N GLY A 38 16.23 -11.67 0.30
CA GLY A 38 15.35 -12.34 -0.64
C GLY A 38 15.42 -11.66 -1.99
N LYS A 39 15.38 -12.44 -3.06
CA LYS A 39 15.28 -11.95 -4.44
C LYS A 39 14.05 -11.03 -4.54
N MET A 40 14.27 -9.74 -4.78
CA MET A 40 13.19 -8.79 -5.00
C MET A 40 12.44 -9.13 -6.28
N VAL A 41 11.16 -8.77 -6.33
CA VAL A 41 10.32 -8.91 -7.51
C VAL A 41 10.91 -8.09 -8.67
N GLU A 42 11.06 -8.71 -9.82
CA GLU A 42 11.43 -8.03 -11.05
C GLU A 42 10.17 -7.46 -11.72
N PHE A 43 10.19 -6.17 -12.04
CA PHE A 43 9.10 -5.51 -12.74
C PHE A 43 9.37 -5.44 -14.24
N VAL A 44 8.30 -5.59 -15.05
CA VAL A 44 8.35 -5.47 -16.50
C VAL A 44 7.26 -4.52 -17.00
N THR A 45 7.58 -3.72 -18.01
CA THR A 45 6.62 -2.79 -18.60
C THR A 45 5.47 -3.54 -19.28
N THR A 46 4.28 -2.95 -19.25
CA THR A 46 3.12 -3.46 -20.03
C THR A 46 3.21 -3.08 -21.50
N GLN A 47 4.04 -2.08 -21.81
CA GLN A 47 4.21 -1.55 -23.16
C GLN A 47 4.99 -2.51 -24.08
N ASP A 48 6.11 -3.04 -23.60
CA ASP A 48 7.04 -3.85 -24.44
C ASP A 48 7.71 -5.01 -23.66
N GLY A 49 7.29 -5.26 -22.41
CA GLY A 49 7.81 -6.37 -21.59
C GLY A 49 9.23 -6.17 -21.07
N LYS A 50 9.82 -4.98 -21.25
CA LYS A 50 11.18 -4.74 -20.79
C LYS A 50 11.26 -4.59 -19.28
N PRO A 51 12.32 -5.10 -18.66
CA PRO A 51 12.56 -4.90 -17.23
C PRO A 51 12.73 -3.41 -16.90
N PHE A 52 12.17 -3.00 -15.76
CA PHE A 52 12.42 -1.68 -15.18
C PHE A 52 12.65 -1.80 -13.68
N LYS A 53 13.28 -0.78 -13.12
CA LYS A 53 13.57 -0.71 -11.68
C LYS A 53 12.82 0.44 -11.07
N ILE A 54 12.31 0.21 -9.86
CA ILE A 54 11.77 1.24 -8.98
C ILE A 54 12.76 1.38 -7.82
N ASP A 55 13.04 2.60 -7.39
CA ASP A 55 13.90 2.82 -6.23
C ASP A 55 13.29 2.11 -5.01
N PRO A 56 14.01 1.17 -4.37
CA PRO A 56 13.53 0.47 -3.18
C PRO A 56 13.16 1.41 -2.02
N ALA A 57 13.72 2.60 -1.96
CA ALA A 57 13.40 3.61 -0.95
C ALA A 57 11.95 4.10 -1.04
N LEU A 58 11.30 3.98 -2.21
CA LEU A 58 9.88 4.32 -2.38
C LEU A 58 8.92 3.30 -1.74
N PHE A 59 9.42 2.10 -1.43
CA PHE A 59 8.64 1.07 -0.72
C PHE A 59 8.84 1.25 0.80
N ASP A 60 8.38 2.37 1.33
CA ASP A 60 8.67 2.86 2.67
C ASP A 60 7.79 2.27 3.77
N THR A 61 6.66 1.64 3.40
CA THR A 61 5.75 0.98 4.36
C THR A 61 6.02 -0.53 4.47
N PRO A 62 5.63 -1.19 5.56
CA PRO A 62 5.72 -2.64 5.69
C PRO A 62 5.02 -3.39 4.54
N ALA A 63 3.82 -2.94 4.15
CA ALA A 63 3.06 -3.56 3.06
C ALA A 63 3.75 -3.38 1.70
N ALA A 64 4.31 -2.20 1.42
CA ALA A 64 5.05 -1.97 0.19
C ALA A 64 6.33 -2.82 0.13
N LYS A 65 7.05 -2.97 1.25
CA LYS A 65 8.23 -3.85 1.35
C LYS A 65 7.88 -5.32 1.13
N GLU A 66 6.78 -5.78 1.72
CA GLU A 66 6.29 -7.15 1.51
C GLU A 66 5.94 -7.39 0.04
N PHE A 67 5.26 -6.44 -0.60
CA PHE A 67 4.97 -6.51 -2.03
C PHE A 67 6.25 -6.57 -2.88
N LEU A 68 7.24 -5.74 -2.58
CA LEU A 68 8.53 -5.74 -3.28
C LEU A 68 9.25 -7.10 -3.14
N ALA A 69 9.09 -7.77 -2.02
CA ALA A 69 9.70 -9.09 -1.78
C ALA A 69 8.93 -10.24 -2.41
N THR A 70 7.58 -10.14 -2.49
CA THR A 70 6.73 -11.31 -2.78
C THR A 70 5.84 -11.15 -4.02
N GLY A 71 5.57 -9.92 -4.45
CA GLY A 71 4.55 -9.60 -5.46
C GLY A 71 3.11 -9.66 -4.94
N LYS A 72 2.89 -10.05 -3.69
CA LYS A 72 1.57 -10.14 -3.06
C LYS A 72 1.17 -8.80 -2.45
N ASN A 73 -0.10 -8.47 -2.53
CA ASN A 73 -0.63 -7.25 -1.93
C ASN A 73 -1.23 -7.54 -0.54
N PRO A 74 -0.59 -7.08 0.54
CA PRO A 74 -1.06 -7.34 1.91
C PRO A 74 -2.37 -6.62 2.26
N TYR A 75 -2.78 -5.64 1.46
CA TYR A 75 -4.01 -4.89 1.69
C TYR A 75 -5.28 -5.58 1.20
N ILE A 76 -5.17 -6.75 0.54
CA ILE A 76 -6.34 -7.53 0.11
C ILE A 76 -7.17 -7.90 1.34
N GLY A 77 -8.46 -7.53 1.31
CA GLY A 77 -9.37 -7.76 2.44
C GLY A 77 -9.27 -6.75 3.59
N ASN A 78 -8.32 -5.81 3.57
CA ASN A 78 -8.18 -4.79 4.60
C ASN A 78 -9.15 -3.62 4.33
N ALA A 79 -10.20 -3.50 5.15
CA ALA A 79 -11.27 -2.52 4.96
C ALA A 79 -10.77 -1.05 4.96
N GLU A 80 -9.81 -0.72 5.83
CA GLU A 80 -9.25 0.64 5.91
C GLU A 80 -8.44 0.99 4.66
N ALA A 81 -7.56 0.07 4.22
CA ALA A 81 -6.76 0.24 3.02
C ALA A 81 -7.65 0.35 1.77
N ILE A 82 -8.70 -0.48 1.68
CA ILE A 82 -9.70 -0.44 0.61
C ILE A 82 -10.40 0.92 0.55
N ALA A 83 -10.84 1.45 1.70
CA ALA A 83 -11.48 2.77 1.75
C ALA A 83 -10.52 3.90 1.35
N LYS A 84 -9.25 3.82 1.73
CA LYS A 84 -8.20 4.76 1.30
C LYS A 84 -7.93 4.63 -0.20
N GLY A 85 -7.83 3.40 -0.72
CA GLY A 85 -7.61 3.13 -2.14
C GLY A 85 -8.66 3.74 -3.04
N LYS A 86 -9.95 3.65 -2.65
CA LYS A 86 -11.05 4.33 -3.35
C LYS A 86 -10.84 5.85 -3.43
N LYS A 87 -10.42 6.48 -2.32
CA LYS A 87 -10.17 7.93 -2.29
C LYS A 87 -8.99 8.31 -3.19
N VAL A 88 -7.91 7.54 -3.16
CA VAL A 88 -6.73 7.77 -3.99
C VAL A 88 -7.07 7.59 -5.48
N PHE A 89 -7.84 6.58 -5.84
CA PHE A 89 -8.34 6.37 -7.20
C PHE A 89 -9.12 7.59 -7.74
N GLN A 90 -9.94 8.21 -6.88
CA GLN A 90 -10.64 9.44 -7.22
C GLN A 90 -9.69 10.64 -7.32
N LEU A 91 -8.75 10.78 -6.38
CA LEU A 91 -7.80 11.88 -6.33
C LEU A 91 -6.94 11.98 -7.58
N TYR A 92 -6.46 10.84 -8.09
CA TYR A 92 -5.67 10.77 -9.32
C TYR A 92 -6.54 10.70 -10.60
N SER A 93 -7.82 11.03 -10.49
CA SER A 93 -8.77 11.12 -11.61
C SER A 93 -8.92 9.84 -12.44
N CYS A 94 -8.61 8.68 -11.87
CA CYS A 94 -8.76 7.38 -12.54
C CYS A 94 -10.21 7.11 -12.94
N THR A 95 -11.16 7.68 -12.17
CA THR A 95 -12.61 7.58 -12.43
C THR A 95 -13.04 8.13 -13.79
N GLN A 96 -12.30 9.10 -14.35
CA GLN A 96 -12.65 9.70 -15.64
C GLN A 96 -12.56 8.71 -16.80
N CYS A 97 -11.62 7.78 -16.71
CA CYS A 97 -11.46 6.75 -17.74
C CYS A 97 -12.07 5.42 -17.32
N HIS A 98 -11.91 5.02 -16.06
CA HIS A 98 -12.32 3.69 -15.60
C HIS A 98 -13.68 3.64 -14.91
N GLY A 99 -14.36 4.80 -14.80
CA GLY A 99 -15.65 4.92 -14.12
C GLY A 99 -15.53 4.90 -12.59
N PRO A 100 -16.58 5.35 -11.86
CA PRO A 100 -16.56 5.47 -10.39
C PRO A 100 -16.47 4.14 -9.64
N GLU A 101 -16.83 3.04 -10.31
CA GLU A 101 -16.77 1.66 -9.79
C GLU A 101 -15.69 0.82 -10.49
N ALA A 102 -14.75 1.45 -11.21
CA ALA A 102 -13.71 0.79 -11.98
C ALA A 102 -14.23 -0.28 -12.97
N LYS A 103 -15.49 -0.21 -13.38
CA LYS A 103 -16.13 -1.13 -14.34
C LYS A 103 -15.88 -0.77 -15.79
N GLY A 104 -15.14 0.32 -16.04
CA GLY A 104 -14.88 0.84 -17.37
C GLY A 104 -15.83 1.98 -17.77
N GLN A 105 -15.34 2.85 -18.64
CA GLN A 105 -16.08 3.94 -19.28
C GLN A 105 -15.42 4.27 -20.62
N VAL A 106 -14.49 5.24 -20.68
CA VAL A 106 -13.63 5.48 -21.85
C VAL A 106 -12.49 4.46 -21.88
N GLY A 107 -11.94 4.14 -20.70
CA GLY A 107 -10.95 3.09 -20.50
C GLY A 107 -11.61 1.74 -20.14
N PRO A 108 -10.82 0.66 -20.12
CA PRO A 108 -11.34 -0.67 -19.81
C PRO A 108 -11.78 -0.80 -18.36
N GLY A 109 -12.64 -1.79 -18.08
CA GLY A 109 -12.94 -2.25 -16.73
C GLY A 109 -11.69 -2.84 -16.07
N LEU A 110 -11.58 -2.64 -14.76
CA LEU A 110 -10.42 -3.10 -13.96
C LEU A 110 -10.80 -4.23 -12.99
N VAL A 111 -12.09 -4.54 -12.88
CA VAL A 111 -12.61 -5.49 -11.89
C VAL A 111 -12.38 -6.95 -12.33
N GLY A 112 -12.19 -7.20 -13.62
CA GLY A 112 -12.00 -8.52 -14.20
C GLY A 112 -13.32 -9.34 -14.31
N PRO A 113 -13.23 -10.63 -14.65
CA PRO A 113 -12.01 -11.40 -14.92
C PRO A 113 -11.35 -11.10 -16.28
N ASP A 114 -12.07 -10.46 -17.22
CA ASP A 114 -11.58 -10.15 -18.56
C ASP A 114 -10.76 -8.86 -18.53
N TYR A 115 -9.45 -9.01 -18.29
CA TYR A 115 -8.52 -7.88 -18.29
C TYR A 115 -8.01 -7.59 -19.69
N ARG A 116 -7.89 -6.29 -20.03
CA ARG A 116 -7.28 -5.88 -21.30
C ARG A 116 -5.84 -6.40 -21.44
N TYR A 117 -5.11 -6.45 -20.34
CA TYR A 117 -3.77 -7.04 -20.29
C TYR A 117 -3.83 -8.27 -19.39
N PRO A 118 -3.56 -9.48 -19.91
CA PRO A 118 -3.70 -10.73 -19.13
C PRO A 118 -2.89 -10.76 -17.83
N LYS A 119 -1.75 -10.05 -17.78
CA LYS A 119 -0.94 -9.93 -16.56
C LYS A 119 -1.66 -9.26 -15.39
N ASP A 120 -2.68 -8.43 -15.68
CA ASP A 120 -3.44 -7.69 -14.66
C ASP A 120 -4.31 -8.59 -13.78
N ILE A 121 -4.39 -9.89 -14.08
CA ILE A 121 -4.95 -10.89 -13.18
C ILE A 121 -4.16 -10.95 -11.86
N SER A 122 -2.85 -10.71 -11.88
CA SER A 122 -2.01 -10.61 -10.68
C SER A 122 -1.91 -9.17 -10.16
N ASN A 123 -1.68 -9.01 -8.84
CA ASN A 123 -1.46 -7.69 -8.26
C ASN A 123 -0.17 -7.04 -8.79
N LYS A 124 0.87 -7.86 -9.00
CA LYS A 124 2.11 -7.41 -9.62
C LYS A 124 1.86 -6.87 -11.03
N GLY A 125 1.13 -7.59 -11.87
CA GLY A 125 0.83 -7.17 -13.24
C GLY A 125 0.02 -5.89 -13.29
N MET A 126 -1.02 -5.76 -12.45
CA MET A 126 -1.80 -4.53 -12.36
C MET A 126 -0.96 -3.35 -11.83
N PHE A 127 -0.07 -3.60 -10.86
CA PHE A 127 0.87 -2.61 -10.37
C PHE A 127 1.78 -2.09 -11.50
N GLU A 128 2.39 -2.98 -12.26
CA GLU A 128 3.27 -2.64 -13.39
C GLU A 128 2.54 -1.81 -14.45
N THR A 129 1.30 -2.22 -14.78
CA THR A 129 0.47 -1.54 -15.78
C THR A 129 0.16 -0.11 -15.37
N VAL A 130 -0.20 0.13 -14.12
CA VAL A 130 -0.50 1.49 -13.62
C VAL A 130 0.77 2.30 -13.42
N TRP A 131 1.81 1.69 -12.87
CA TRP A 131 3.07 2.37 -12.56
C TRP A 131 3.71 2.99 -13.80
N HIS A 132 3.90 2.18 -14.84
CA HIS A 132 4.64 2.57 -16.05
C HIS A 132 3.75 2.99 -17.21
N GLY A 133 2.43 2.76 -17.11
CA GLY A 133 1.50 3.07 -18.19
C GLY A 133 1.47 2.02 -19.30
N THR A 134 0.75 2.34 -20.37
CA THR A 134 0.47 1.42 -21.48
C THR A 134 0.60 2.11 -22.83
N ASN A 135 0.64 1.33 -23.92
CA ASN A 135 0.53 1.84 -25.29
C ASN A 135 -0.91 2.21 -25.67
N GLY A 136 -1.91 1.92 -24.79
CA GLY A 136 -3.33 2.15 -25.06
C GLY A 136 -3.84 3.52 -24.60
N GLY A 137 -2.98 4.50 -24.36
CA GLY A 137 -3.33 5.87 -23.99
C GLY A 137 -3.30 6.16 -22.48
N MET A 138 -3.14 5.18 -21.61
CA MET A 138 -2.91 5.41 -20.19
C MET A 138 -1.41 5.67 -19.94
N GLY A 139 -1.05 6.92 -19.62
CA GLY A 139 0.31 7.29 -19.25
C GLY A 139 0.70 6.71 -17.88
N ALA A 140 2.01 6.70 -17.60
CA ALA A 140 2.55 6.30 -16.31
C ALA A 140 1.92 7.09 -15.16
N LYS A 141 1.70 6.42 -14.01
CA LYS A 141 1.12 7.04 -12.82
C LYS A 141 2.04 6.98 -11.59
N GLY A 142 3.12 6.21 -11.68
CA GLY A 142 4.08 6.12 -10.59
C GLY A 142 4.78 7.45 -10.31
N ILE A 143 5.10 7.71 -9.04
CA ILE A 143 5.88 8.88 -8.63
C ILE A 143 7.21 8.93 -9.40
N GLY A 144 7.57 10.10 -9.88
CA GLY A 144 8.74 10.31 -10.74
C GLY A 144 8.53 9.99 -12.22
N LEU A 145 7.37 9.41 -12.60
CA LEU A 145 7.02 9.08 -13.97
C LEU A 145 5.78 9.82 -14.47
N MET A 146 4.86 10.17 -13.56
CA MET A 146 3.58 10.77 -13.93
C MET A 146 3.74 12.19 -14.50
N ASP A 147 4.63 12.96 -13.91
CA ASP A 147 4.92 14.32 -14.33
C ASP A 147 6.44 14.54 -14.41
N PRO A 148 7.01 14.60 -15.63
CA PRO A 148 8.44 14.84 -15.80
C PRO A 148 8.93 16.20 -15.25
N SER A 149 8.03 17.18 -15.10
CA SER A 149 8.36 18.52 -14.57
C SER A 149 8.34 18.56 -13.04
N ASP A 150 7.65 17.61 -12.39
CA ASP A 150 7.60 17.47 -10.94
C ASP A 150 7.84 16.00 -10.55
N PRO A 151 9.09 15.59 -10.30
CA PRO A 151 9.42 14.23 -9.92
C PRO A 151 8.80 13.75 -8.59
N LYS A 152 8.21 14.64 -7.80
CA LYS A 152 7.50 14.30 -6.57
C LYS A 152 6.03 14.01 -6.81
N ASN A 153 5.53 14.33 -8.00
CA ASN A 153 4.15 14.08 -8.37
C ASN A 153 3.99 12.65 -8.89
N GLY A 154 2.95 11.98 -8.43
CA GLY A 154 2.61 10.61 -8.83
C GLY A 154 2.19 9.74 -7.65
N ILE A 155 1.72 8.55 -7.98
CA ILE A 155 1.23 7.56 -7.01
C ILE A 155 2.42 6.82 -6.40
N THR A 156 2.48 6.77 -5.08
CA THR A 156 3.48 5.97 -4.37
C THR A 156 3.15 4.46 -4.45
N PRO A 157 4.13 3.55 -4.24
CA PRO A 157 3.86 2.12 -4.22
C PRO A 157 2.76 1.75 -3.22
N ASP A 158 2.79 2.32 -2.03
CA ASP A 158 1.81 2.07 -0.98
C ASP A 158 0.38 2.51 -1.37
N GLU A 159 0.24 3.69 -1.97
CA GLU A 159 -1.05 4.18 -2.48
C GLU A 159 -1.58 3.30 -3.61
N LEU A 160 -0.69 2.86 -4.53
CA LEU A 160 -1.10 1.99 -5.63
C LEU A 160 -1.57 0.63 -5.13
N LEU A 161 -0.92 0.05 -4.12
CA LEU A 161 -1.38 -1.19 -3.50
C LEU A 161 -2.77 -1.04 -2.87
N LYS A 162 -3.08 0.11 -2.26
CA LYS A 162 -4.42 0.41 -1.73
C LYS A 162 -5.46 0.56 -2.85
N ILE A 163 -5.12 1.21 -3.96
CA ILE A 163 -5.98 1.29 -5.15
C ILE A 163 -6.28 -0.13 -5.66
N ILE A 164 -5.26 -0.96 -5.82
CA ILE A 164 -5.42 -2.35 -6.28
C ILE A 164 -6.31 -3.13 -5.31
N ALA A 165 -6.10 -3.00 -4.00
CA ALA A 165 -6.93 -3.67 -3.01
C ALA A 165 -8.42 -3.25 -3.12
N TRP A 166 -8.68 -1.96 -3.38
CA TRP A 166 -10.04 -1.49 -3.61
C TRP A 166 -10.64 -2.09 -4.91
N VAL A 167 -9.91 -2.11 -6.00
CA VAL A 167 -10.37 -2.74 -7.26
C VAL A 167 -10.67 -4.22 -7.03
N ARG A 168 -9.77 -4.95 -6.35
CA ARG A 168 -9.95 -6.38 -6.03
C ARG A 168 -11.13 -6.64 -5.10
N SER A 169 -11.49 -5.69 -4.22
CA SER A 169 -12.65 -5.84 -3.33
C SER A 169 -13.99 -5.92 -4.06
N MET A 170 -14.02 -5.55 -5.33
CA MET A 170 -15.21 -5.62 -6.21
C MET A 170 -15.12 -6.81 -7.19
N SER A 171 -14.15 -7.67 -7.03
CA SER A 171 -13.82 -8.78 -7.92
C SER A 171 -13.81 -10.11 -7.15
N ASN A 172 -13.98 -11.22 -7.86
CA ASN A 172 -13.70 -12.57 -7.33
C ASN A 172 -12.22 -12.96 -7.47
N VAL A 173 -11.41 -12.08 -8.05
CA VAL A 173 -9.96 -12.28 -8.23
C VAL A 173 -9.22 -11.47 -7.17
N THR A 174 -8.44 -12.12 -6.32
CA THR A 174 -7.61 -11.45 -5.31
C THR A 174 -6.28 -10.95 -5.88
N GLY A 175 -5.78 -11.65 -6.90
CA GLY A 175 -4.50 -11.37 -7.54
C GLY A 175 -3.28 -11.79 -6.73
N ASN A 176 -3.47 -12.54 -5.65
CA ASN A 176 -2.41 -13.04 -4.76
C ASN A 176 -2.12 -14.54 -4.95
N GLU A 177 -2.69 -15.14 -5.97
CA GLU A 177 -2.52 -16.56 -6.34
C GLU A 177 -1.13 -16.85 -6.91
#